data_25a9e09cebdb76dceab3820df8487db6
#
_entry.id   25a9e09cebdb76dceab3820df8487db6
#
_cell.length_a   1.000
_cell.length_b   1.000
_cell.length_c   1.000
_cell.angle_alpha   90.00
_cell.angle_beta   90.00
_cell.angle_gamma   90.00
#
_symmetry.space_group_name_H-M   'P 1'
#
loop_
_entity.id
_entity.type
_entity.pdbx_description
1 polymer ?
#
loop_
_entity_poly.entity_id
_entity_poly.type
_entity_poly.pdbx_seq_one_letter_code
_entity_poly.pdbx_strand_id
1 'polypeptide(L)'
;LTQTFYLFFFRNHSLVIERFQAYLKEYDKINISIITYYEIVSGLKHRDAQKQLTSFQEFVSYNTVLPLTTSSAIISADIYANLRNKGTPIDDIDILIAGIAIANDLIIVTNNIRDFGKIENLEIQDWSK
;
A
#
# COMPACT_ATOMS: atom_id res chain seq x y z
N LEU A 1 13.67 1.15 22.15
CA LEU A 1 12.50 0.51 21.55
C LEU A 1 12.36 0.95 20.10
N THR A 2 12.48 -0.01 19.20
CA THR A 2 12.29 0.26 17.80
C THR A 2 10.79 0.10 17.47
N GLN A 3 10.16 1.17 17.04
CA GLN A 3 8.79 1.12 16.60
C GLN A 3 8.76 0.65 15.14
N THR A 4 8.00 -0.38 14.87
CA THR A 4 7.84 -0.91 13.51
C THR A 4 6.63 -0.24 12.86
N PHE A 5 6.82 0.25 11.64
CA PHE A 5 5.78 0.90 10.89
C PHE A 5 5.39 0.06 9.68
N TYR A 6 4.09 0.05 9.36
CA TYR A 6 3.53 -0.76 8.30
C TYR A 6 2.87 0.11 7.25
N LEU A 7 2.99 -0.31 5.99
CA LEU A 7 2.25 0.27 4.87
C LEU A 7 1.21 -0.76 4.42
N PHE A 8 -0.07 -0.40 4.51
CA PHE A 8 -1.16 -1.31 4.17
C PHE A 8 -1.55 -1.18 2.70
N PHE A 9 -1.67 -2.31 2.02
CA PHE A 9 -2.12 -2.36 0.63
C PHE A 9 -2.83 -3.67 0.32
N PHE A 10 -4.12 -3.57 0.05
CA PHE A 10 -4.94 -4.70 -0.38
C PHE A 10 -5.60 -4.34 -1.72
N ARG A 11 -5.57 -5.27 -2.67
CA ARG A 11 -6.15 -5.02 -3.98
C ARG A 11 -7.67 -5.18 -3.99
N ASN A 12 -8.23 -5.96 -3.11
CA ASN A 12 -9.67 -6.17 -3.06
C ASN A 12 -10.33 -5.00 -2.33
N HIS A 13 -10.74 -4.01 -3.09
CA HIS A 13 -11.30 -2.77 -2.54
C HIS A 13 -12.60 -2.99 -1.76
N SER A 14 -13.38 -4.00 -2.09
CA SER A 14 -14.63 -4.25 -1.38
C SER A 14 -14.41 -4.66 0.09
N LEU A 15 -13.23 -5.13 0.44
CA LEU A 15 -12.90 -5.55 1.80
C LEU A 15 -11.99 -4.56 2.53
N VAL A 16 -11.47 -3.53 1.84
CA VAL A 16 -10.44 -2.66 2.42
C VAL A 16 -10.93 -1.93 3.66
N ILE A 17 -12.12 -1.32 3.59
CA ILE A 17 -12.63 -0.53 4.71
C ILE A 17 -12.84 -1.41 5.95
N GLU A 18 -13.42 -2.59 5.78
CA GLU A 18 -13.63 -3.52 6.89
C GLU A 18 -12.32 -3.96 7.52
N ARG A 19 -11.32 -4.28 6.70
CA ARG A 19 -10.02 -4.71 7.19
C ARG A 19 -9.30 -3.58 7.92
N PHE A 20 -9.37 -2.37 7.41
CA PHE A 20 -8.77 -1.22 8.08
C PHE A 20 -9.43 -0.97 9.44
N GLN A 21 -10.75 -1.08 9.52
CA GLN A 21 -11.46 -0.91 10.78
C GLN A 21 -11.07 -1.99 11.80
N ALA A 22 -10.87 -3.23 11.35
CA ALA A 22 -10.41 -4.30 12.21
C ALA A 22 -9.01 -4.02 12.75
N TYR A 23 -8.10 -3.54 11.90
CA TYR A 23 -6.74 -3.22 12.32
C TYR A 23 -6.71 -2.02 13.28
N LEU A 24 -7.62 -1.05 13.13
CA LEU A 24 -7.69 0.09 14.03
C LEU A 24 -7.96 -0.27 15.48
N LYS A 25 -8.63 -1.38 15.70
CA LYS A 25 -8.87 -1.87 17.09
C LYS A 25 -7.57 -2.31 17.75
N GLU A 26 -6.59 -2.71 16.94
CA GLU A 26 -5.31 -3.22 17.41
C GLU A 26 -4.21 -2.18 17.28
N TYR A 27 -4.27 -1.32 16.27
CA TYR A 27 -3.26 -0.31 15.96
C TYR A 27 -3.94 1.06 15.82
N ASP A 28 -3.44 2.05 16.55
CA ASP A 28 -4.04 3.39 16.57
C ASP A 28 -4.06 4.06 15.19
N LYS A 29 -3.00 3.87 14.42
CA LYS A 29 -2.86 4.51 13.12
C LYS A 29 -2.23 3.57 12.11
N ILE A 30 -2.60 3.77 10.85
CA ILE A 30 -1.98 3.05 9.74
C ILE A 30 -1.38 4.04 8.75
N ASN A 31 -0.48 3.52 7.93
CA ASN A 31 0.05 4.25 6.78
C ASN A 31 -0.50 3.61 5.51
N ILE A 32 -0.92 4.45 4.58
CA ILE A 32 -1.22 4.01 3.20
C ILE A 32 -0.47 4.92 2.24
N SER A 33 -0.16 4.42 1.06
CA SER A 33 0.47 5.25 0.04
C SER A 33 -0.58 6.13 -0.66
N ILE A 34 -0.14 7.25 -1.24
CA ILE A 34 -1.02 8.08 -2.08
C ILE A 34 -1.55 7.28 -3.27
N ILE A 35 -0.79 6.28 -3.73
CA ILE A 35 -1.22 5.40 -4.83
C ILE A 35 -2.40 4.54 -4.38
N THR A 36 -2.31 3.94 -3.20
CA THR A 36 -3.40 3.15 -2.62
C THR A 36 -4.64 4.02 -2.39
N TYR A 37 -4.44 5.22 -1.87
CA TYR A 37 -5.52 6.20 -1.68
C TYR A 37 -6.24 6.45 -3.01
N TYR A 38 -5.48 6.73 -4.06
CA TYR A 38 -6.04 6.96 -5.40
C TYR A 38 -6.85 5.75 -5.88
N GLU A 39 -6.32 4.55 -5.73
CA GLU A 39 -7.01 3.34 -6.19
C GLU A 39 -8.34 3.12 -5.44
N ILE A 40 -8.33 3.31 -4.13
CA ILE A 40 -9.54 3.12 -3.33
C ILE A 40 -10.59 4.18 -3.68
N VAL A 41 -10.20 5.45 -3.73
CA VAL A 41 -11.12 6.54 -4.05
C VAL A 41 -11.68 6.37 -5.46
N SER A 42 -10.84 6.01 -6.42
CA SER A 42 -11.27 5.79 -7.81
C SER A 42 -12.31 4.66 -7.89
N GLY A 43 -12.07 3.57 -7.20
CA GLY A 43 -13.00 2.45 -7.17
C GLY A 43 -14.34 2.81 -6.53
N LEU A 44 -14.30 3.55 -5.42
CA LEU A 44 -15.52 3.97 -4.74
C LEU A 44 -16.32 4.96 -5.57
N LYS A 45 -15.66 5.89 -6.25
CA LYS A 45 -16.32 6.84 -7.15
C LYS A 45 -16.94 6.14 -8.36
N HIS A 46 -16.23 5.18 -8.91
CA HIS A 46 -16.72 4.43 -10.07
C HIS A 46 -18.00 3.65 -9.76
N ARG A 47 -18.10 3.09 -8.55
CA ARG A 47 -19.28 2.36 -8.10
C ARG A 47 -20.36 3.26 -7.53
N ASP A 48 -20.15 4.58 -7.51
CA ASP A 48 -21.04 5.56 -6.88
C ASP A 48 -21.34 5.21 -5.41
N ALA A 49 -20.32 4.74 -4.70
CA ALA A 49 -20.44 4.32 -3.31
C ALA A 49 -20.17 5.50 -2.38
N GLN A 50 -21.11 6.44 -2.31
CA GLN A 50 -20.91 7.71 -1.59
C GLN A 50 -20.71 7.53 -0.10
N LYS A 51 -21.45 6.64 0.53
CA LYS A 51 -21.30 6.38 1.97
C LYS A 51 -19.92 5.84 2.31
N GLN A 52 -19.46 4.86 1.52
CA GLN A 52 -18.15 4.26 1.72
C GLN A 52 -17.04 5.27 1.45
N LEU A 53 -17.21 6.11 0.42
CA LEU A 53 -16.24 7.16 0.11
C LEU A 53 -16.10 8.13 1.28
N THR A 54 -17.21 8.61 1.81
CA THR A 54 -17.20 9.53 2.95
C THR A 54 -16.56 8.88 4.17
N SER A 55 -16.92 7.62 4.47
CA SER A 55 -16.35 6.88 5.58
C SER A 55 -14.85 6.69 5.41
N PHE A 56 -14.41 6.37 4.21
CA PHE A 56 -12.98 6.18 3.94
C PHE A 56 -12.20 7.49 4.09
N GLN A 57 -12.72 8.58 3.56
CA GLN A 57 -12.06 9.88 3.66
C GLN A 57 -11.98 10.35 5.11
N GLU A 58 -13.03 10.10 5.90
CA GLU A 58 -13.02 10.41 7.32
C GLU A 58 -11.99 9.56 8.05
N PHE A 59 -11.95 8.25 7.76
CA PHE A 59 -10.96 7.34 8.33
C PHE A 59 -9.53 7.82 8.01
N VAL A 60 -9.27 8.16 6.76
CA VAL A 60 -7.93 8.58 6.31
C VAL A 60 -7.49 9.87 6.99
N SER A 61 -8.43 10.76 7.35
CA SER A 61 -8.08 12.02 8.03
C SER A 61 -7.38 11.79 9.38
N TYR A 62 -7.55 10.63 9.99
CA TYR A 62 -6.88 10.26 11.25
C TYR A 62 -5.63 9.40 11.03
N ASN A 63 -5.24 9.18 9.79
CA ASN A 63 -4.13 8.29 9.44
C ASN A 63 -3.13 9.02 8.54
N THR A 64 -2.07 8.33 8.15
CA THR A 64 -1.03 8.93 7.32
C THR A 64 -1.12 8.45 5.88
N VAL A 65 -1.15 9.40 4.94
CA VAL A 65 -1.03 9.11 3.52
C VAL A 65 0.37 9.52 3.08
N LEU A 66 1.16 8.56 2.61
CA LEU A 66 2.54 8.79 2.22
C LEU A 66 2.61 9.18 0.74
N PRO A 67 3.30 10.29 0.42
CA PRO A 67 3.37 10.76 -0.96
C PRO A 67 4.36 9.96 -1.81
N LEU A 68 4.19 10.07 -3.12
CA LEU A 68 5.20 9.65 -4.09
C LEU A 68 6.22 10.77 -4.17
N THR A 69 7.46 10.48 -3.82
CA THR A 69 8.55 11.46 -3.80
C THR A 69 9.59 11.12 -4.85
N THR A 70 10.51 12.06 -5.11
CA THR A 70 11.65 11.79 -5.99
C THR A 70 12.47 10.61 -5.47
N SER A 71 12.68 10.54 -4.15
CA SER A 71 13.42 9.43 -3.54
C SER A 71 12.73 8.10 -3.76
N SER A 72 11.41 8.02 -3.54
CA SER A 72 10.69 6.78 -3.76
C SER A 72 10.62 6.42 -5.23
N ALA A 73 10.51 7.41 -6.13
CA ALA A 73 10.48 7.16 -7.56
C ALA A 73 11.79 6.56 -8.08
N ILE A 74 12.93 7.02 -7.56
CA ILE A 74 14.23 6.44 -7.92
C ILE A 74 14.32 4.99 -7.49
N ILE A 75 13.88 4.68 -6.27
CA ILE A 75 13.86 3.30 -5.77
C ILE A 75 12.94 2.45 -6.65
N SER A 76 11.77 2.95 -7.00
CA SER A 76 10.84 2.23 -7.87
C SER A 76 11.44 1.99 -9.25
N ALA A 77 12.18 2.95 -9.80
CA ALA A 77 12.85 2.79 -11.09
C ALA A 77 13.92 1.68 -11.03
N ASP A 78 14.65 1.58 -9.93
CA ASP A 78 15.61 0.51 -9.74
C ASP A 78 14.91 -0.86 -9.66
N ILE A 79 13.78 -0.93 -8.97
CA ILE A 79 12.97 -2.17 -8.90
C ILE A 79 12.49 -2.56 -10.29
N TYR A 80 11.95 -1.61 -11.04
CA TYR A 80 11.48 -1.82 -12.40
C TYR A 80 12.56 -2.43 -13.29
N ALA A 81 13.74 -1.81 -13.30
CA ALA A 81 14.86 -2.28 -14.11
C ALA A 81 15.33 -3.67 -13.68
N ASN A 82 15.45 -3.91 -12.37
CA ASN A 82 15.88 -5.18 -11.82
C ASN A 82 14.94 -6.32 -12.23
N LEU A 83 13.63 -6.12 -12.06
CA LEU A 83 12.65 -7.16 -12.36
C LEU A 83 12.56 -7.44 -13.87
N ARG A 84 12.65 -6.42 -14.70
CA ARG A 84 12.66 -6.62 -16.15
C ARG A 84 13.91 -7.34 -16.62
N ASN A 85 15.06 -7.01 -16.05
CA ASN A 85 16.31 -7.70 -16.40
C ASN A 85 16.28 -9.17 -16.01
N LYS A 86 15.54 -9.52 -14.96
CA LYS A 86 15.37 -10.92 -14.53
C LYS A 86 14.25 -11.64 -15.27
N GLY A 87 13.49 -10.93 -16.11
CA GLY A 87 12.35 -11.52 -16.81
C GLY A 87 11.14 -11.76 -15.93
N THR A 88 11.02 -11.06 -14.80
CA THR A 88 9.93 -11.22 -13.84
C THR A 88 9.22 -9.90 -13.55
N PRO A 89 8.68 -9.21 -14.58
CA PRO A 89 8.02 -7.93 -14.34
C PRO A 89 6.75 -8.09 -13.51
N ILE A 90 6.41 -7.03 -12.78
CA ILE A 90 5.14 -6.93 -12.06
C ILE A 90 4.48 -5.60 -12.41
N ASP A 91 3.25 -5.42 -11.94
CA ASP A 91 2.46 -4.20 -12.20
C ASP A 91 3.20 -2.95 -11.68
N ASP A 92 3.19 -1.88 -12.49
CA ASP A 92 3.83 -0.62 -12.14
C ASP A 92 3.28 -0.03 -10.84
N ILE A 93 1.99 -0.18 -10.58
CA ILE A 93 1.37 0.28 -9.35
C ILE A 93 2.04 -0.36 -8.13
N ASP A 94 2.27 -1.68 -8.17
CA ASP A 94 2.93 -2.39 -7.09
C ASP A 94 4.37 -1.90 -6.90
N ILE A 95 5.05 -1.62 -8.00
CA ILE A 95 6.43 -1.10 -7.97
C ILE A 95 6.48 0.27 -7.30
N LEU A 96 5.53 1.15 -7.62
CA LEU A 96 5.47 2.48 -7.01
C LEU A 96 5.19 2.40 -5.50
N ILE A 97 4.30 1.52 -5.10
CA ILE A 97 3.98 1.32 -3.68
C ILE A 97 5.19 0.75 -2.94
N ALA A 98 5.88 -0.21 -3.56
CA ALA A 98 7.10 -0.79 -2.96
C ALA A 98 8.18 0.26 -2.75
N GLY A 99 8.36 1.16 -3.72
CA GLY A 99 9.33 2.26 -3.60
C GLY A 99 9.01 3.19 -2.43
N ILE A 100 7.74 3.50 -2.22
CA ILE A 100 7.31 4.31 -1.08
C ILE A 100 7.62 3.58 0.24
N ALA A 101 7.34 2.28 0.30
CA ALA A 101 7.61 1.49 1.50
C ALA A 101 9.11 1.47 1.84
N ILE A 102 9.96 1.21 0.85
CA ILE A 102 11.40 1.16 1.06
C ILE A 102 11.94 2.52 1.45
N ALA A 103 11.50 3.58 0.77
CA ALA A 103 11.94 4.95 1.07
C ALA A 103 11.61 5.38 2.49
N ASN A 104 10.55 4.82 3.08
CA ASN A 104 10.10 5.16 4.42
C ASN A 104 10.40 4.05 5.45
N ASP A 105 11.15 3.05 5.05
CA ASP A 105 11.55 1.92 5.90
C ASP A 105 10.33 1.22 6.53
N LEU A 106 9.35 0.90 5.68
CA LEU A 106 8.11 0.28 6.10
C LEU A 106 7.98 -1.15 5.62
N ILE A 107 7.26 -1.96 6.39
CA ILE A 107 6.86 -3.31 6.02
C ILE A 107 5.53 -3.19 5.26
N ILE A 108 5.42 -3.81 4.08
CA ILE A 108 4.16 -3.85 3.35
C ILE A 108 3.28 -4.97 3.93
N VAL A 109 2.07 -4.62 4.32
CA VAL A 109 1.05 -5.60 4.70
C VAL A 109 0.11 -5.75 3.51
N THR A 110 0.13 -6.93 2.91
CA THR A 110 -0.61 -7.19 1.66
C THR A 110 -0.97 -8.68 1.55
N ASN A 111 -1.96 -8.98 0.74
CA ASN A 111 -2.26 -10.36 0.36
C ASN A 111 -1.62 -10.76 -0.98
N ASN A 112 -0.91 -9.85 -1.63
CA ASN A 112 -0.22 -10.11 -2.90
C ASN A 112 1.24 -10.48 -2.67
N ILE A 113 1.46 -11.63 -2.01
CA ILE A 113 2.80 -12.10 -1.68
C ILE A 113 3.57 -12.51 -2.94
N ARG A 114 2.88 -13.02 -3.95
CA ARG A 114 3.53 -13.49 -5.18
C ARG A 114 4.33 -12.39 -5.86
N ASP A 115 3.76 -11.22 -6.04
CA ASP A 115 4.41 -10.13 -6.78
C ASP A 115 5.38 -9.35 -5.88
N PHE A 116 4.95 -8.96 -4.69
CA PHE A 116 5.84 -8.22 -3.79
C PHE A 116 7.02 -9.05 -3.33
N GLY A 117 6.86 -10.37 -3.24
CA GLY A 117 7.96 -11.27 -2.86
C GLY A 117 9.13 -11.30 -3.86
N LYS A 118 8.91 -10.82 -5.09
CA LYS A 118 9.98 -10.74 -6.10
C LYS A 118 10.91 -9.56 -5.91
N ILE A 119 10.56 -8.62 -5.03
CA ILE A 119 11.29 -7.37 -4.83
C ILE A 119 12.33 -7.57 -3.73
N GLU A 120 13.60 -7.29 -4.05
CA GLU A 120 14.69 -7.34 -3.09
C GLU A 120 14.56 -6.17 -2.10
N ASN A 121 15.04 -6.38 -0.88
CA ASN A 121 15.08 -5.37 0.19
C ASN A 121 13.71 -4.88 0.64
N LEU A 122 12.65 -5.61 0.33
CA LEU A 122 11.29 -5.30 0.77
C LEU A 122 10.82 -6.37 1.74
N GLU A 123 10.41 -5.93 2.92
CA GLU A 123 9.80 -6.81 3.90
C GLU A 123 8.29 -6.78 3.74
N ILE A 124 7.67 -7.96 3.69
CA ILE A 124 6.23 -8.11 3.48
C ILE A 124 5.63 -9.02 4.53
N GLN A 125 4.37 -8.76 4.88
CA GLN A 125 3.59 -9.61 5.77
C GLN A 125 2.17 -9.74 5.23
N ASP A 126 1.58 -10.92 5.39
CA ASP A 126 0.20 -11.18 5.01
C ASP A 126 -0.64 -11.36 6.28
N TRP A 127 -1.45 -10.34 6.60
CA TRP A 127 -2.31 -10.35 7.79
C TRP A 127 -3.72 -10.86 7.48
N SER A 128 -3.96 -11.31 6.22
CA SER A 128 -5.27 -11.82 5.82
C SER A 128 -5.49 -13.27 6.24
N LYS A 129 -4.47 -13.90 6.76
CA LYS A 129 -4.50 -15.31 7.20
C LYS A 129 -4.49 -15.42 8.69
#